data_b9a6586580ab2dcc8b052ee237d35f40
#
_entry.id   b9a6586580ab2dcc8b052ee237d35f40
#
_cell.length_a   1.000
_cell.length_b   1.000
_cell.length_c   1.000
_cell.angle_alpha   90.00
_cell.angle_beta   90.00
_cell.angle_gamma   90.00
#
_symmetry.space_group_name_H-M   'P 1'
#
loop_
_entity.id
_entity.type
_entity.pdbx_description
1 polymer ?
#
loop_
_entity_poly.entity_id
_entity_poly.type
_entity_poly.pdbx_seq_one_letter_code
_entity_poly.pdbx_strand_id
1 'polypeptide(L)'
;DRLRSRGLGDVYKRQLFATFAVMLALGYSINMLTLFGLVLAIGLVVDDAIVVVERVLYLMETENLSPKEATIKAMEQVSSAVIATTLVLLAIFVPVGFLGGITGRIYQQFAIAISTAVFFSSVNALTLSPALCATMLKPLKPYQTGPLFWFNQVLNKSRDRYAGIVGIVGRKVSVVALLLGMLILANMFFLKISQTSFIPNEDQGAIFANIQLPEGASMERTRKLVAQIYPEIKNEPGVANVMSIVGHSILGGGGENVGFSVIVLEPWDKRTDPNLHSTAIMNRIKAKLSGIPSADINFFELPAIPGLGSSGGMDYRLQSLDSTDASVLDAALQGVLQ
;
A
#
# COMPACT_ATOMS: atom_id res chain seq x y z
N ASP A 1 35.73 2.66 -2.56
CA ASP A 1 34.26 2.76 -2.81
C ASP A 1 33.59 1.43 -3.14
N ARG A 2 34.21 0.56 -3.94
CA ARG A 2 33.64 -0.78 -4.26
C ARG A 2 33.52 -1.73 -3.06
N LEU A 3 34.39 -1.65 -2.08
CA LEU A 3 34.34 -2.47 -0.87
C LEU A 3 33.27 -2.00 0.13
N ARG A 4 33.04 -0.68 0.23
CA ARG A 4 31.93 -0.09 1.02
C ARG A 4 30.57 -0.52 0.49
N SER A 5 30.38 -0.46 -0.81
CA SER A 5 29.13 -0.86 -1.48
C SER A 5 28.83 -2.36 -1.32
N ARG A 6 29.86 -3.23 -1.33
CA ARG A 6 29.70 -4.68 -1.15
C ARG A 6 29.28 -5.03 0.31
N GLY A 7 29.89 -4.41 1.31
CA GLY A 7 29.59 -4.70 2.71
C GLY A 7 28.13 -4.40 3.09
N LEU A 8 27.61 -3.23 2.73
CA LEU A 8 26.21 -2.84 2.99
C LEU A 8 25.21 -3.71 2.19
N GLY A 9 25.56 -4.04 0.93
CA GLY A 9 24.74 -4.93 0.11
C GLY A 9 24.62 -6.36 0.68
N ASP A 10 25.67 -6.87 1.31
CA ASP A 10 25.68 -8.19 1.91
C ASP A 10 24.90 -8.24 3.24
N VAL A 11 24.94 -7.16 4.02
CA VAL A 11 24.10 -7.01 5.24
C VAL A 11 22.61 -7.08 4.87
N TYR A 12 22.21 -6.31 3.87
CA TYR A 12 20.85 -6.24 3.40
C TYR A 12 20.33 -7.57 2.86
N LYS A 13 21.11 -8.26 2.03
CA LYS A 13 20.74 -9.57 1.50
C LYS A 13 20.47 -10.59 2.61
N ARG A 14 21.34 -10.64 3.61
CA ARG A 14 21.18 -11.58 4.75
C ARG A 14 19.90 -11.32 5.53
N GLN A 15 19.51 -10.07 5.74
CA GLN A 15 18.26 -9.71 6.42
C GLN A 15 17.03 -10.16 5.63
N LEU A 16 17.03 -9.94 4.31
CA LEU A 16 15.94 -10.42 3.46
C LEU A 16 15.83 -11.95 3.49
N PHE A 17 16.95 -12.66 3.36
CA PHE A 17 16.95 -14.13 3.47
C PHE A 17 16.46 -14.62 4.83
N ALA A 18 16.86 -13.98 5.93
CA ALA A 18 16.39 -14.33 7.27
C ALA A 18 14.87 -14.06 7.40
N THR A 19 14.36 -12.94 6.87
CA THR A 19 12.93 -12.65 6.86
C THR A 19 12.15 -13.69 6.05
N PHE A 20 12.62 -14.06 4.87
CA PHE A 20 12.00 -15.11 4.05
C PHE A 20 12.04 -16.47 4.74
N ALA A 21 13.13 -16.82 5.42
CA ALA A 21 13.24 -18.08 6.16
C ALA A 21 12.21 -18.16 7.31
N VAL A 22 12.01 -17.06 8.05
CA VAL A 22 10.98 -17.03 9.11
C VAL A 22 9.58 -17.08 8.50
N MET A 23 9.31 -16.35 7.42
CA MET A 23 8.02 -16.42 6.74
C MET A 23 7.72 -17.84 6.25
N LEU A 24 8.70 -18.52 5.66
CA LEU A 24 8.57 -19.91 5.23
C LEU A 24 8.31 -20.85 6.41
N ALA A 25 9.04 -20.69 7.54
CA ALA A 25 8.85 -21.48 8.75
C ALA A 25 7.45 -21.30 9.36
N LEU A 26 6.86 -20.12 9.23
CA LEU A 26 5.51 -19.81 9.69
C LEU A 26 4.41 -20.17 8.64
N GLY A 27 4.78 -20.72 7.50
CA GLY A 27 3.84 -21.13 6.45
C GLY A 27 3.26 -19.99 5.62
N TYR A 28 3.88 -18.82 5.62
CA TYR A 28 3.44 -17.68 4.79
C TYR A 28 4.02 -17.76 3.38
N SER A 29 3.17 -17.46 2.40
CA SER A 29 3.59 -17.34 1.00
C SER A 29 4.11 -15.92 0.68
N ILE A 30 4.97 -15.82 -0.32
CA ILE A 30 5.36 -14.55 -0.91
C ILE A 30 4.20 -14.06 -1.79
N ASN A 31 3.61 -12.93 -1.42
CA ASN A 31 2.52 -12.28 -2.15
C ASN A 31 2.72 -10.76 -2.14
N MET A 32 1.82 -10.01 -2.79
CA MET A 32 1.92 -8.54 -2.88
C MET A 32 1.99 -7.88 -1.50
N LEU A 33 1.23 -8.36 -0.52
CA LEU A 33 1.20 -7.77 0.82
C LEU A 33 2.51 -7.98 1.58
N THR A 34 3.07 -9.18 1.50
CA THR A 34 4.38 -9.48 2.11
C THR A 34 5.51 -8.72 1.41
N LEU A 35 5.42 -8.53 0.08
CA LEU A 35 6.37 -7.71 -0.67
C LEU A 35 6.27 -6.23 -0.29
N PHE A 36 5.06 -5.68 -0.13
CA PHE A 36 4.88 -4.32 0.38
C PHE A 36 5.44 -4.15 1.79
N GLY A 37 5.21 -5.13 2.68
CA GLY A 37 5.81 -5.14 4.01
C GLY A 37 7.33 -5.12 3.97
N LEU A 38 7.93 -5.91 3.08
CA LEU A 38 9.38 -5.94 2.88
C LEU A 38 9.92 -4.62 2.31
N VAL A 39 9.26 -4.03 1.30
CA VAL A 39 9.66 -2.73 0.73
C VAL A 39 9.63 -1.63 1.79
N LEU A 40 8.59 -1.60 2.62
CA LEU A 40 8.52 -0.66 3.74
C LEU A 40 9.62 -0.94 4.78
N ALA A 41 9.83 -2.20 5.11
CA ALA A 41 10.88 -2.61 6.04
C ALA A 41 12.29 -2.23 5.55
N ILE A 42 12.54 -2.24 4.24
CA ILE A 42 13.83 -1.82 3.66
C ILE A 42 14.24 -0.44 4.14
N GLY A 43 13.32 0.53 4.10
CA GLY A 43 13.59 1.89 4.57
C GLY A 43 13.94 1.95 6.06
N LEU A 44 13.19 1.22 6.89
CA LEU A 44 13.40 1.17 8.34
C LEU A 44 14.69 0.43 8.73
N VAL A 45 15.00 -0.63 7.97
CA VAL A 45 16.13 -1.53 8.22
C VAL A 45 17.48 -0.89 7.93
N VAL A 46 17.57 -0.09 6.87
CA VAL A 46 18.83 0.55 6.48
C VAL A 46 19.24 1.63 7.49
N ASP A 47 18.27 2.25 8.15
CA ASP A 47 18.49 3.37 9.07
C ASP A 47 19.33 2.97 10.28
N ASP A 48 19.06 1.82 10.92
CA ASP A 48 19.82 1.33 12.06
C ASP A 48 21.33 1.17 11.75
N ALA A 49 21.65 0.63 10.58
CA ALA A 49 23.04 0.44 10.15
C ALA A 49 23.72 1.79 9.83
N ILE A 50 22.98 2.73 9.26
CA ILE A 50 23.48 4.08 8.94
C ILE A 50 23.87 4.81 10.23
N VAL A 51 23.03 4.79 11.26
CA VAL A 51 23.29 5.43 12.55
C VAL A 51 24.59 4.92 13.17
N VAL A 52 24.83 3.62 13.15
CA VAL A 52 26.07 3.03 13.66
C VAL A 52 27.29 3.52 12.86
N VAL A 53 27.23 3.39 11.53
CA VAL A 53 28.35 3.78 10.66
C VAL A 53 28.64 5.27 10.77
N GLU A 54 27.61 6.11 10.79
CA GLU A 54 27.75 7.57 10.92
C GLU A 54 28.41 7.95 12.25
N ARG A 55 28.00 7.32 13.35
CA ARG A 55 28.58 7.61 14.65
C ARG A 55 30.04 7.20 14.74
N VAL A 56 30.40 6.04 14.17
CA VAL A 56 31.79 5.59 14.08
C VAL A 56 32.64 6.58 13.28
N LEU A 57 32.15 6.98 12.09
CA LEU A 57 32.85 7.94 11.23
C LEU A 57 33.04 9.31 11.94
N TYR A 58 31.98 9.78 12.60
CA TYR A 58 32.04 11.02 13.36
C TYR A 58 33.13 11.00 14.45
N LEU A 59 33.24 9.91 15.21
CA LEU A 59 34.27 9.76 16.24
C LEU A 59 35.67 9.61 15.66
N MET A 60 35.82 8.95 14.51
CA MET A 60 37.08 8.88 13.79
C MET A 60 37.55 10.26 13.31
N GLU A 61 36.63 11.12 12.87
CA GLU A 61 36.95 12.46 12.35
C GLU A 61 37.17 13.48 13.46
N THR A 62 36.37 13.47 14.52
CA THR A 62 36.42 14.51 15.56
C THR A 62 37.43 14.21 16.66
N GLU A 63 37.61 12.94 16.99
CA GLU A 63 38.50 12.51 18.08
C GLU A 63 39.79 11.85 17.59
N ASN A 64 39.97 11.72 16.27
CA ASN A 64 41.11 11.05 15.63
C ASN A 64 41.36 9.60 16.15
N LEU A 65 40.29 8.88 16.49
CA LEU A 65 40.34 7.53 16.99
C LEU A 65 40.60 6.53 15.86
N SER A 66 41.26 5.41 16.20
CA SER A 66 41.33 4.28 15.27
C SER A 66 39.94 3.70 14.99
N PRO A 67 39.71 3.02 13.83
CA PRO A 67 38.42 2.45 13.50
C PRO A 67 37.85 1.52 14.58
N LYS A 68 38.72 0.76 15.25
CA LYS A 68 38.33 -0.16 16.33
C LYS A 68 37.91 0.61 17.59
N GLU A 69 38.68 1.59 18.03
CA GLU A 69 38.37 2.40 19.22
C GLU A 69 37.10 3.24 18.99
N ALA A 70 36.99 3.87 17.81
CA ALA A 70 35.82 4.62 17.43
C ALA A 70 34.56 3.75 17.42
N THR A 71 34.67 2.49 16.92
CA THR A 71 33.53 1.57 16.93
C THR A 71 33.10 1.19 18.32
N ILE A 72 34.03 0.85 19.24
CA ILE A 72 33.69 0.52 20.63
C ILE A 72 32.97 1.69 21.28
N LYS A 73 33.52 2.89 21.17
CA LYS A 73 32.95 4.11 21.75
C LYS A 73 31.59 4.48 21.12
N ALA A 74 31.43 4.31 19.80
CA ALA A 74 30.17 4.50 19.12
C ALA A 74 29.10 3.55 19.65
N MET A 75 29.42 2.27 19.79
CA MET A 75 28.47 1.27 20.28
C MET A 75 28.00 1.53 21.70
N GLU A 76 28.87 2.01 22.59
CA GLU A 76 28.48 2.45 23.94
C GLU A 76 27.41 3.57 23.89
N GLN A 77 27.46 4.43 22.88
CA GLN A 77 26.55 5.58 22.76
C GLN A 77 25.25 5.27 22.02
N VAL A 78 25.29 4.38 21.02
CA VAL A 78 24.11 4.15 20.14
C VAL A 78 23.36 2.85 20.38
N SER A 79 23.97 1.85 21.07
CA SER A 79 23.32 0.55 21.24
C SER A 79 21.98 0.63 21.96
N SER A 80 21.87 1.42 23.01
CA SER A 80 20.62 1.61 23.75
C SER A 80 19.54 2.27 22.90
N ALA A 81 19.90 3.22 22.04
CA ALA A 81 18.98 3.87 21.13
C ALA A 81 18.47 2.91 20.07
N VAL A 82 19.35 2.11 19.45
CA VAL A 82 18.96 1.09 18.47
C VAL A 82 18.03 0.04 19.08
N ILE A 83 18.31 -0.43 20.29
CA ILE A 83 17.42 -1.37 20.98
C ILE A 83 16.07 -0.72 21.28
N ALA A 84 16.06 0.53 21.76
CA ALA A 84 14.82 1.23 22.08
C ALA A 84 13.94 1.45 20.83
N THR A 85 14.52 1.91 19.71
CA THR A 85 13.77 2.09 18.45
C THR A 85 13.21 0.78 17.93
N THR A 86 14.00 -0.31 18.00
CA THR A 86 13.54 -1.64 17.61
C THR A 86 12.36 -2.11 18.47
N LEU A 87 12.46 -1.96 19.80
CA LEU A 87 11.37 -2.35 20.71
C LEU A 87 10.10 -1.53 20.46
N VAL A 88 10.22 -0.24 20.19
CA VAL A 88 9.07 0.61 19.83
C VAL A 88 8.41 0.13 18.53
N LEU A 89 9.19 -0.17 17.50
CA LEU A 89 8.65 -0.68 16.24
C LEU A 89 7.99 -2.04 16.42
N LEU A 90 8.61 -2.96 17.17
CA LEU A 90 8.01 -4.26 17.47
C LEU A 90 6.73 -4.11 18.31
N ALA A 91 6.70 -3.18 19.28
CA ALA A 91 5.50 -2.90 20.07
C ALA A 91 4.33 -2.37 19.24
N ILE A 92 4.59 -1.75 18.09
CA ILE A 92 3.56 -1.30 17.15
C ILE A 92 3.11 -2.45 16.24
N PHE A 93 4.05 -3.15 15.60
CA PHE A 93 3.72 -4.13 14.57
C PHE A 93 3.29 -5.50 15.11
N VAL A 94 3.88 -5.97 16.21
CA VAL A 94 3.55 -7.29 16.78
C VAL A 94 2.06 -7.40 17.16
N PRO A 95 1.43 -6.44 17.86
CA PRO A 95 0.00 -6.51 18.18
C PRO A 95 -0.90 -6.55 16.93
N VAL A 96 -0.49 -5.89 15.84
CA VAL A 96 -1.23 -5.92 14.56
C VAL A 96 -1.29 -7.34 13.99
N GLY A 97 -0.28 -8.17 14.25
CA GLY A 97 -0.24 -9.58 13.87
C GLY A 97 -1.30 -10.46 14.59
N PHE A 98 -1.95 -9.96 15.63
CA PHE A 98 -2.99 -10.68 16.38
C PHE A 98 -4.40 -10.18 16.11
N LEU A 99 -4.59 -9.25 15.17
CA LEU A 99 -5.92 -8.78 14.78
C LEU A 99 -6.73 -9.91 14.16
N GLY A 100 -8.00 -10.02 14.55
CA GLY A 100 -8.94 -11.01 14.03
C GLY A 100 -9.64 -10.57 12.73
N GLY A 101 -10.37 -11.51 12.12
CA GLY A 101 -11.16 -11.25 10.91
C GLY A 101 -10.35 -11.25 9.62
N ILE A 102 -11.00 -10.93 8.50
CA ILE A 102 -10.38 -10.91 7.15
C ILE A 102 -9.31 -9.83 7.09
N THR A 103 -9.63 -8.63 7.57
CA THR A 103 -8.71 -7.50 7.64
C THR A 103 -7.47 -7.84 8.48
N GLY A 104 -7.68 -8.52 9.63
CA GLY A 104 -6.59 -8.98 10.48
C GLY A 104 -5.64 -9.93 9.77
N ARG A 105 -6.14 -10.87 8.97
CA ARG A 105 -5.30 -11.81 8.20
C ARG A 105 -4.43 -11.09 7.15
N ILE A 106 -4.93 -10.02 6.56
CA ILE A 106 -4.17 -9.17 5.63
C ILE A 106 -3.04 -8.47 6.37
N TYR A 107 -3.37 -7.80 7.47
CA TYR A 107 -2.37 -7.07 8.27
C TYR A 107 -1.38 -7.98 8.97
N GLN A 108 -1.77 -9.21 9.33
CA GLN A 108 -0.90 -10.19 9.96
C GLN A 108 0.33 -10.51 9.11
N GLN A 109 0.15 -10.79 7.82
CA GLN A 109 1.27 -11.07 6.91
C GLN A 109 2.22 -9.88 6.79
N PHE A 110 1.67 -8.69 6.67
CA PHE A 110 2.41 -7.43 6.62
C PHE A 110 3.18 -7.18 7.92
N ALA A 111 2.51 -7.31 9.07
CA ALA A 111 3.10 -7.09 10.39
C ALA A 111 4.23 -8.07 10.70
N ILE A 112 4.08 -9.35 10.36
CA ILE A 112 5.11 -10.37 10.54
C ILE A 112 6.32 -10.08 9.66
N ALA A 113 6.11 -9.73 8.39
CA ALA A 113 7.20 -9.39 7.48
C ALA A 113 8.03 -8.21 8.02
N ILE A 114 7.37 -7.12 8.46
CA ILE A 114 8.06 -5.95 9.01
C ILE A 114 8.73 -6.28 10.35
N SER A 115 8.01 -6.89 11.29
CA SER A 115 8.55 -7.21 12.62
C SER A 115 9.80 -8.08 12.53
N THR A 116 9.78 -9.09 11.67
CA THR A 116 10.92 -9.97 11.43
C THR A 116 12.09 -9.21 10.80
N ALA A 117 11.83 -8.38 9.79
CA ALA A 117 12.86 -7.59 9.14
C ALA A 117 13.50 -6.58 10.10
N VAL A 118 12.73 -5.89 10.92
CA VAL A 118 13.20 -4.95 11.95
C VAL A 118 14.02 -5.65 13.02
N PHE A 119 13.57 -6.82 13.48
CA PHE A 119 14.34 -7.64 14.45
C PHE A 119 15.73 -8.00 13.89
N PHE A 120 15.80 -8.55 12.68
CA PHE A 120 17.09 -8.89 12.08
C PHE A 120 17.93 -7.66 11.74
N SER A 121 17.31 -6.50 11.46
CA SER A 121 18.01 -5.24 11.31
C SER A 121 18.78 -4.88 12.57
N SER A 122 18.10 -4.89 13.70
CA SER A 122 18.72 -4.58 15.00
C SER A 122 19.86 -5.54 15.33
N VAL A 123 19.66 -6.84 15.12
CA VAL A 123 20.73 -7.83 15.31
C VAL A 123 21.95 -7.52 14.44
N ASN A 124 21.73 -7.20 13.16
CA ASN A 124 22.84 -6.84 12.26
C ASN A 124 23.48 -5.49 12.64
N ALA A 125 22.71 -4.50 13.04
CA ALA A 125 23.22 -3.20 13.45
C ALA A 125 24.08 -3.30 14.73
N LEU A 126 23.73 -4.20 15.63
CA LEU A 126 24.47 -4.41 16.89
C LEU A 126 25.66 -5.40 16.77
N THR A 127 25.72 -6.20 15.69
CA THR A 127 26.77 -7.21 15.53
C THR A 127 27.61 -7.01 14.27
N LEU A 128 27.00 -7.17 13.10
CA LEU A 128 27.72 -7.18 11.84
C LEU A 128 28.21 -5.77 11.44
N SER A 129 27.38 -4.75 11.61
CA SER A 129 27.75 -3.37 11.24
C SER A 129 28.97 -2.86 12.02
N PRO A 130 29.05 -3.00 13.36
CA PRO A 130 30.23 -2.60 14.11
C PRO A 130 31.46 -3.46 13.77
N ALA A 131 31.30 -4.77 13.54
CA ALA A 131 32.40 -5.62 13.12
C ALA A 131 33.00 -5.18 11.77
N LEU A 132 32.14 -4.83 10.80
CA LEU A 132 32.56 -4.28 9.51
C LEU A 132 33.21 -2.89 9.67
N CYS A 133 32.68 -2.02 10.51
CA CYS A 133 33.28 -0.72 10.81
C CYS A 133 34.69 -0.86 11.37
N ALA A 134 34.87 -1.72 12.36
CA ALA A 134 36.16 -1.94 13.02
C ALA A 134 37.24 -2.51 12.07
N THR A 135 36.83 -3.32 11.07
CA THR A 135 37.76 -4.04 10.19
C THR A 135 37.94 -3.40 8.84
N MET A 136 36.91 -2.76 8.28
CA MET A 136 36.93 -2.26 6.87
C MET A 136 37.06 -0.74 6.75
N LEU A 137 36.73 0.03 7.79
CA LEU A 137 36.88 1.47 7.73
C LEU A 137 38.36 1.86 7.77
N LYS A 138 38.67 2.91 7.01
CA LYS A 138 40.00 3.52 6.99
C LYS A 138 39.82 5.00 7.34
N PRO A 139 40.84 5.63 8.00
CA PRO A 139 40.80 7.05 8.27
C PRO A 139 40.55 7.83 6.96
N LEU A 140 39.55 8.68 6.98
CA LEU A 140 39.18 9.49 5.83
C LEU A 140 40.17 10.66 5.74
N LYS A 141 40.88 10.74 4.62
CA LYS A 141 41.60 11.99 4.27
C LYS A 141 40.57 12.92 3.65
N PRO A 142 40.41 14.15 4.19
CA PRO A 142 39.47 15.12 3.62
C PRO A 142 39.88 15.41 2.14
N TYR A 143 38.88 15.32 1.26
CA TYR A 143 39.09 15.71 -0.15
C TYR A 143 39.36 17.21 -0.20
N GLN A 144 40.52 17.60 -0.76
CA GLN A 144 40.90 19.00 -0.86
C GLN A 144 40.52 19.63 -2.22
N THR A 145 40.22 18.81 -3.23
CA THR A 145 39.85 19.25 -4.58
C THR A 145 38.89 18.27 -5.26
N GLY A 146 38.14 18.75 -6.27
CA GLY A 146 37.25 17.92 -7.10
C GLY A 146 35.79 18.05 -6.78
N PRO A 147 34.91 17.32 -7.51
CA PRO A 147 33.43 17.42 -7.35
C PRO A 147 32.95 17.02 -5.97
N LEU A 148 33.62 16.08 -5.30
CA LEU A 148 33.30 15.67 -3.92
C LEU A 148 33.62 16.76 -2.92
N PHE A 149 34.68 17.54 -3.13
CA PHE A 149 35.01 18.70 -2.30
C PHE A 149 33.91 19.76 -2.41
N TRP A 150 33.49 20.09 -3.63
CA TRP A 150 32.39 21.03 -3.86
C TRP A 150 31.09 20.56 -3.21
N PHE A 151 30.74 19.28 -3.38
CA PHE A 151 29.55 18.68 -2.74
C PHE A 151 29.62 18.83 -1.21
N ASN A 152 30.74 18.47 -0.59
CA ASN A 152 30.91 18.61 0.86
C ASN A 152 30.83 20.07 1.32
N GLN A 153 31.33 21.00 0.53
CA GLN A 153 31.24 22.44 0.84
C GLN A 153 29.80 22.92 0.79
N VAL A 154 29.01 22.51 -0.21
CA VAL A 154 27.57 22.81 -0.29
C VAL A 154 26.82 22.19 0.89
N LEU A 155 27.13 20.94 1.23
CA LEU A 155 26.52 20.22 2.35
C LEU A 155 26.82 20.93 3.69
N ASN A 156 28.07 21.27 3.95
CA ASN A 156 28.47 22.00 5.17
C ASN A 156 27.79 23.36 5.26
N LYS A 157 27.76 24.13 4.17
CA LYS A 157 27.07 25.43 4.14
C LYS A 157 25.56 25.29 4.39
N SER A 158 24.93 24.23 3.85
CA SER A 158 23.52 23.93 4.09
C SER A 158 23.28 23.53 5.54
N ARG A 159 24.15 22.71 6.13
CA ARG A 159 24.09 22.33 7.55
C ARG A 159 24.20 23.55 8.46
N ASP A 160 25.16 24.43 8.22
CA ASP A 160 25.40 25.60 9.06
C ASP A 160 24.24 26.61 8.96
N ARG A 161 23.64 26.75 7.74
CA ARG A 161 22.44 27.56 7.54
C ARG A 161 21.25 26.96 8.26
N TYR A 162 21.05 25.64 8.15
CA TYR A 162 19.99 24.92 8.87
C TYR A 162 20.13 25.08 10.40
N ALA A 163 21.32 24.86 10.93
CA ALA A 163 21.60 25.03 12.35
C ALA A 163 21.31 26.46 12.83
N GLY A 164 21.66 27.47 12.00
CA GLY A 164 21.32 28.87 12.27
C GLY A 164 19.82 29.12 12.31
N ILE A 165 19.07 28.61 11.33
CA ILE A 165 17.60 28.74 11.29
C ILE A 165 16.97 28.07 12.52
N VAL A 166 17.36 26.84 12.83
CA VAL A 166 16.85 26.09 13.99
C VAL A 166 17.17 26.84 15.30
N GLY A 167 18.37 27.41 15.40
CA GLY A 167 18.76 28.21 16.56
C GLY A 167 17.92 29.48 16.75
N ILE A 168 17.52 30.14 15.65
CA ILE A 168 16.62 31.31 15.69
C ILE A 168 15.19 30.90 16.02
N VAL A 169 14.67 29.88 15.32
CA VAL A 169 13.30 29.38 15.48
C VAL A 169 13.10 28.82 16.89
N GLY A 170 14.05 28.00 17.38
CA GLY A 170 13.99 27.40 18.72
C GLY A 170 13.96 28.39 19.88
N ARG A 171 14.48 29.62 19.68
CA ARG A 171 14.41 30.71 20.69
C ARG A 171 13.07 31.45 20.67
N LYS A 172 12.25 31.27 19.60
CA LYS A 172 10.97 31.99 19.45
C LYS A 172 9.81 30.99 19.50
N VAL A 173 9.39 30.69 20.73
CA VAL A 173 8.27 29.72 20.94
C VAL A 173 7.02 30.12 20.18
N SER A 174 6.72 31.39 20.02
CA SER A 174 5.58 31.89 19.24
C SER A 174 5.67 31.52 17.76
N VAL A 175 6.87 31.56 17.17
CA VAL A 175 7.08 31.15 15.76
C VAL A 175 6.91 29.63 15.61
N VAL A 176 7.43 28.85 16.54
CA VAL A 176 7.26 27.39 16.57
C VAL A 176 5.78 27.02 16.71
N ALA A 177 5.06 27.66 17.63
CA ALA A 177 3.62 27.43 17.83
C ALA A 177 2.80 27.80 16.58
N LEU A 178 3.14 28.90 15.91
CA LEU A 178 2.48 29.33 14.67
C LEU A 178 2.74 28.33 13.52
N LEU A 179 3.98 27.88 13.34
CA LEU A 179 4.34 26.88 12.33
C LEU A 179 3.64 25.54 12.59
N LEU A 180 3.61 25.10 13.87
CA LEU A 180 2.91 23.89 14.26
C LEU A 180 1.39 24.01 14.01
N GLY A 181 0.79 25.15 14.38
CA GLY A 181 -0.62 25.44 14.11
C GLY A 181 -0.94 25.41 12.62
N MET A 182 -0.09 26.02 11.77
CA MET A 182 -0.24 26.01 10.32
C MET A 182 -0.13 24.57 9.77
N LEU A 183 0.79 23.76 10.28
CA LEU A 183 0.99 22.38 9.87
C LEU A 183 -0.22 21.51 10.28
N ILE A 184 -0.78 21.71 11.46
CA ILE A 184 -2.00 21.03 11.91
C ILE A 184 -3.19 21.42 11.01
N LEU A 185 -3.38 22.71 10.72
CA LEU A 185 -4.45 23.17 9.84
C LEU A 185 -4.30 22.62 8.43
N ALA A 186 -3.09 22.60 7.88
CA ALA A 186 -2.82 22.00 6.57
C ALA A 186 -3.13 20.49 6.58
N ASN A 187 -2.75 19.79 7.64
CA ASN A 187 -3.04 18.36 7.78
C ASN A 187 -4.57 18.11 7.86
N MET A 188 -5.30 18.88 8.65
CA MET A 188 -6.77 18.80 8.71
C MET A 188 -7.43 19.12 7.37
N PHE A 189 -6.89 20.06 6.62
CA PHE A 189 -7.37 20.40 5.28
C PHE A 189 -7.18 19.24 4.31
N PHE A 190 -5.99 18.63 4.28
CA PHE A 190 -5.72 17.46 3.45
C PHE A 190 -6.56 16.25 3.84
N LEU A 191 -6.76 16.01 5.14
CA LEU A 191 -7.63 14.92 5.60
C LEU A 191 -9.08 15.08 5.16
N LYS A 192 -9.59 16.33 5.06
CA LYS A 192 -10.95 16.58 4.55
C LYS A 192 -11.09 16.34 3.04
N ILE A 193 -10.02 16.56 2.28
CA ILE A 193 -10.02 16.39 0.81
C ILE A 193 -9.70 14.94 0.45
N SER A 194 -8.91 14.25 1.26
CA SER A 194 -8.53 12.86 1.02
C SER A 194 -9.75 11.96 1.13
N GLN A 195 -9.99 11.17 0.09
CA GLN A 195 -11.01 10.12 0.14
C GLN A 195 -10.59 9.05 1.15
N THR A 196 -11.40 8.84 2.17
CA THR A 196 -11.17 7.80 3.15
C THR A 196 -11.76 6.49 2.62
N SER A 197 -10.91 5.65 2.08
CA SER A 197 -11.25 4.27 1.72
C SER A 197 -10.18 3.35 2.29
N PHE A 198 -10.58 2.14 2.69
CA PHE A 198 -9.64 1.12 3.17
C PHE A 198 -8.65 0.73 2.09
N ILE A 199 -9.14 0.63 0.85
CA ILE A 199 -8.35 0.48 -0.36
C ILE A 199 -9.04 1.32 -1.42
N PRO A 200 -8.34 2.27 -2.07
CA PRO A 200 -8.91 3.04 -3.16
C PRO A 200 -9.38 2.11 -4.29
N ASN A 201 -10.51 2.43 -4.90
CA ASN A 201 -10.91 1.76 -6.13
C ASN A 201 -9.93 2.15 -7.23
N GLU A 202 -9.25 1.16 -7.78
CA GLU A 202 -8.31 1.33 -8.88
C GLU A 202 -8.95 0.86 -10.18
N ASP A 203 -8.64 1.53 -11.27
CA ASP A 203 -9.03 1.09 -12.61
C ASP A 203 -8.28 -0.21 -12.95
N GLN A 204 -8.96 -1.33 -12.82
CA GLN A 204 -8.40 -2.68 -13.09
C GLN A 204 -8.44 -3.06 -14.57
N GLY A 205 -8.85 -2.15 -15.45
CA GLY A 205 -8.97 -2.40 -16.89
C GLY A 205 -10.16 -3.30 -17.27
N ALA A 206 -11.11 -3.52 -16.35
CA ALA A 206 -12.30 -4.32 -16.60
C ALA A 206 -13.51 -3.79 -15.81
N ILE A 207 -14.68 -3.82 -16.45
CA ILE A 207 -15.98 -3.51 -15.83
C ILE A 207 -16.84 -4.76 -15.94
N PHE A 208 -17.63 -5.01 -14.90
CA PHE A 208 -18.52 -6.16 -14.83
C PHE A 208 -19.97 -5.69 -14.89
N ALA A 209 -20.82 -6.45 -15.58
CA ALA A 209 -22.24 -6.18 -15.66
C ALA A 209 -23.03 -7.44 -15.25
N ASN A 210 -23.87 -7.28 -14.24
CA ASN A 210 -24.88 -8.25 -13.87
C ASN A 210 -26.19 -7.87 -14.56
N ILE A 211 -26.77 -8.80 -15.30
CA ILE A 211 -28.00 -8.59 -16.06
C ILE A 211 -29.05 -9.51 -15.48
N GLN A 212 -30.12 -8.96 -14.93
CA GLN A 212 -31.20 -9.73 -14.32
C GLN A 212 -32.53 -9.36 -14.94
N LEU A 213 -33.16 -10.35 -15.53
CA LEU A 213 -34.53 -10.25 -16.02
C LEU A 213 -35.53 -10.63 -14.92
N PRO A 214 -36.81 -10.25 -15.03
CA PRO A 214 -37.84 -10.69 -14.11
C PRO A 214 -37.90 -12.21 -13.96
N GLU A 215 -38.33 -12.65 -12.80
CA GLU A 215 -38.50 -14.09 -12.54
C GLU A 215 -39.42 -14.74 -13.58
N GLY A 216 -39.08 -15.95 -14.01
CA GLY A 216 -39.81 -16.64 -15.05
C GLY A 216 -39.39 -16.26 -16.49
N ALA A 217 -38.42 -15.37 -16.69
CA ALA A 217 -37.87 -15.16 -18.03
C ALA A 217 -37.06 -16.38 -18.48
N SER A 218 -37.28 -16.82 -19.70
CA SER A 218 -36.54 -17.94 -20.28
C SER A 218 -35.12 -17.55 -20.69
N MET A 219 -34.23 -18.54 -20.75
CA MET A 219 -32.85 -18.33 -21.20
C MET A 219 -32.77 -17.70 -22.59
N GLU A 220 -33.69 -18.02 -23.48
CA GLU A 220 -33.73 -17.43 -24.83
C GLU A 220 -34.06 -15.92 -24.78
N ARG A 221 -34.92 -15.47 -23.88
CA ARG A 221 -35.21 -14.07 -23.68
C ARG A 221 -34.00 -13.34 -23.12
N THR A 222 -33.27 -13.94 -22.17
CA THR A 222 -32.03 -13.41 -21.62
C THR A 222 -30.95 -13.30 -22.70
N ARG A 223 -30.84 -14.35 -23.57
CA ARG A 223 -29.89 -14.34 -24.69
C ARG A 223 -30.18 -13.22 -25.69
N LYS A 224 -31.46 -13.02 -26.05
CA LYS A 224 -31.88 -11.93 -26.95
C LYS A 224 -31.51 -10.56 -26.39
N LEU A 225 -31.76 -10.34 -25.10
CA LEU A 225 -31.40 -9.08 -24.43
C LEU A 225 -29.88 -8.86 -24.43
N VAL A 226 -29.11 -9.88 -24.04
CA VAL A 226 -27.64 -9.80 -24.06
C VAL A 226 -27.12 -9.51 -25.46
N ALA A 227 -27.68 -10.13 -26.50
CA ALA A 227 -27.32 -9.85 -27.89
C ALA A 227 -27.69 -8.43 -28.33
N GLN A 228 -28.77 -7.87 -27.80
CA GLN A 228 -29.20 -6.49 -28.07
C GLN A 228 -28.25 -5.46 -27.45
N ILE A 229 -27.81 -5.68 -26.18
CA ILE A 229 -26.95 -4.73 -25.47
C ILE A 229 -25.48 -4.87 -25.86
N TYR A 230 -25.07 -6.01 -26.39
CA TYR A 230 -23.68 -6.28 -26.75
C TYR A 230 -23.05 -5.20 -27.67
N PRO A 231 -23.67 -4.81 -28.78
CA PRO A 231 -23.09 -3.80 -29.69
C PRO A 231 -22.99 -2.41 -29.02
N GLU A 232 -23.93 -2.06 -28.15
CA GLU A 232 -23.92 -0.77 -27.43
C GLU A 232 -22.71 -0.68 -26.48
N ILE A 233 -22.36 -1.79 -25.84
CA ILE A 233 -21.19 -1.87 -24.95
C ILE A 233 -19.90 -1.97 -25.77
N LYS A 234 -19.88 -2.83 -26.81
CA LYS A 234 -18.67 -3.11 -27.60
C LYS A 234 -18.15 -1.89 -28.34
N ASN A 235 -19.07 -1.03 -28.82
CA ASN A 235 -18.74 0.17 -29.59
C ASN A 235 -18.45 1.39 -28.71
N GLU A 236 -18.44 1.23 -27.37
CA GLU A 236 -18.12 2.33 -26.47
C GLU A 236 -16.61 2.65 -26.53
N PRO A 237 -16.23 3.93 -26.67
CA PRO A 237 -14.82 4.33 -26.66
C PRO A 237 -14.10 3.88 -25.38
N GLY A 238 -12.96 3.22 -25.55
CA GLY A 238 -12.16 2.66 -24.44
C GLY A 238 -12.46 1.18 -24.12
N VAL A 239 -13.44 0.56 -24.80
CA VAL A 239 -13.74 -0.88 -24.66
C VAL A 239 -12.98 -1.68 -25.71
N ALA A 240 -12.11 -2.59 -25.26
CA ALA A 240 -11.34 -3.48 -26.12
C ALA A 240 -12.14 -4.72 -26.50
N ASN A 241 -12.80 -5.35 -25.53
CA ASN A 241 -13.57 -6.57 -25.76
C ASN A 241 -14.73 -6.73 -24.76
N VAL A 242 -15.72 -7.54 -25.13
CA VAL A 242 -16.86 -7.87 -24.27
C VAL A 242 -17.08 -9.38 -24.34
N MET A 243 -17.13 -10.03 -23.19
CA MET A 243 -17.49 -11.43 -23.04
C MET A 243 -18.79 -11.50 -22.21
N SER A 244 -19.80 -12.19 -22.74
CA SER A 244 -21.09 -12.33 -22.06
C SER A 244 -21.43 -13.83 -21.88
N ILE A 245 -21.93 -14.14 -20.68
CA ILE A 245 -22.35 -15.48 -20.26
C ILE A 245 -23.83 -15.37 -19.91
N VAL A 246 -24.65 -16.26 -20.47
CA VAL A 246 -26.09 -16.34 -20.19
C VAL A 246 -26.35 -17.55 -19.29
N GLY A 247 -27.23 -17.40 -18.32
CA GLY A 247 -27.57 -18.47 -17.39
C GLY A 247 -26.73 -18.52 -16.12
N HIS A 248 -25.80 -17.57 -15.96
CA HIS A 248 -24.95 -17.48 -14.77
C HIS A 248 -24.65 -16.03 -14.40
N SER A 249 -24.59 -15.76 -13.11
CA SER A 249 -24.19 -14.46 -12.54
C SER A 249 -23.26 -14.71 -11.37
N ILE A 250 -22.26 -13.84 -11.21
CA ILE A 250 -21.37 -13.86 -10.01
C ILE A 250 -22.14 -13.44 -8.76
N LEU A 251 -23.13 -12.56 -8.89
CA LEU A 251 -23.90 -12.02 -7.75
C LEU A 251 -25.09 -12.93 -7.37
N GLY A 252 -25.81 -13.44 -8.36
CA GLY A 252 -27.06 -14.18 -8.19
C GLY A 252 -26.97 -15.70 -8.36
N GLY A 253 -25.81 -16.22 -8.77
CA GLY A 253 -25.68 -17.66 -9.07
C GLY A 253 -26.25 -18.05 -10.45
N GLY A 254 -26.69 -19.32 -10.61
CA GLY A 254 -27.25 -19.85 -11.85
C GLY A 254 -28.75 -19.59 -11.97
N GLY A 255 -29.24 -19.23 -13.16
CA GLY A 255 -30.66 -19.03 -13.44
C GLY A 255 -30.90 -18.71 -14.93
N GLU A 256 -32.07 -19.07 -15.46
CA GLU A 256 -32.40 -18.78 -16.86
C GLU A 256 -32.56 -17.28 -17.14
N ASN A 257 -32.95 -16.51 -16.12
CA ASN A 257 -33.23 -15.08 -16.16
C ASN A 257 -32.00 -14.21 -15.85
N VAL A 258 -30.81 -14.79 -15.72
CA VAL A 258 -29.61 -14.04 -15.39
C VAL A 258 -28.56 -14.11 -16.50
N GLY A 259 -27.80 -13.03 -16.64
CA GLY A 259 -26.65 -12.92 -17.51
C GLY A 259 -25.53 -12.16 -16.83
N PHE A 260 -24.32 -12.39 -17.28
CA PHE A 260 -23.12 -11.74 -16.78
C PHE A 260 -22.22 -11.32 -17.94
N SER A 261 -21.71 -10.11 -17.91
CA SER A 261 -20.78 -9.63 -18.92
C SER A 261 -19.50 -9.09 -18.28
N VAL A 262 -18.38 -9.46 -18.88
CA VAL A 262 -17.05 -8.91 -18.60
C VAL A 262 -16.67 -7.98 -19.74
N ILE A 263 -16.49 -6.72 -19.42
CA ILE A 263 -16.14 -5.64 -20.35
C ILE A 263 -14.68 -5.33 -20.12
N VAL A 264 -13.82 -5.78 -21.03
CA VAL A 264 -12.38 -5.55 -20.99
C VAL A 264 -12.10 -4.20 -21.65
N LEU A 265 -11.39 -3.35 -20.96
CA LEU A 265 -11.03 -2.01 -21.44
C LEU A 265 -9.70 -2.06 -22.21
N GLU A 266 -9.46 -1.04 -23.03
CA GLU A 266 -8.15 -0.83 -23.66
C GLU A 266 -7.06 -0.67 -22.60
N PRO A 267 -5.80 -1.02 -22.90
CA PRO A 267 -4.67 -0.80 -22.01
C PRO A 267 -4.56 0.65 -21.53
N TRP A 268 -4.05 0.87 -20.31
CA TRP A 268 -3.97 2.21 -19.68
C TRP A 268 -3.16 3.21 -20.50
N ASP A 269 -2.13 2.76 -21.23
CA ASP A 269 -1.32 3.59 -22.13
C ASP A 269 -2.13 4.21 -23.28
N LYS A 270 -3.24 3.56 -23.68
CA LYS A 270 -4.18 4.06 -24.67
C LYS A 270 -5.34 4.87 -24.08
N ARG A 271 -5.54 4.82 -22.77
CA ARG A 271 -6.65 5.46 -22.05
C ARG A 271 -6.15 6.58 -21.13
N THR A 272 -5.32 7.48 -21.66
CA THR A 272 -4.74 8.61 -20.90
C THR A 272 -5.74 9.76 -20.70
N ASP A 273 -6.83 9.81 -21.46
CA ASP A 273 -7.91 10.81 -21.29
C ASP A 273 -8.75 10.44 -20.04
N PRO A 274 -9.02 11.39 -19.12
CA PRO A 274 -9.91 11.17 -17.98
C PRO A 274 -11.30 10.63 -18.35
N ASN A 275 -11.81 10.96 -19.55
CA ASN A 275 -13.07 10.42 -20.05
C ASN A 275 -13.01 8.93 -20.43
N LEU A 276 -11.81 8.35 -20.54
CA LEU A 276 -11.58 6.93 -20.79
C LEU A 276 -11.23 6.15 -19.52
N HIS A 277 -11.34 6.77 -18.34
CA HIS A 277 -11.25 6.06 -17.07
C HIS A 277 -12.42 5.08 -16.92
N SER A 278 -12.21 3.94 -16.27
CA SER A 278 -13.21 2.87 -16.08
C SER A 278 -14.56 3.40 -15.58
N THR A 279 -14.53 4.24 -14.55
CA THR A 279 -15.74 4.84 -13.96
C THR A 279 -16.49 5.73 -14.98
N ALA A 280 -15.78 6.50 -15.81
CA ALA A 280 -16.40 7.36 -16.84
C ALA A 280 -17.04 6.51 -17.94
N ILE A 281 -16.35 5.45 -18.40
CA ILE A 281 -16.88 4.49 -19.37
C ILE A 281 -18.12 3.80 -18.80
N MET A 282 -18.04 3.29 -17.57
CA MET A 282 -19.15 2.62 -16.88
C MET A 282 -20.39 3.53 -16.81
N ASN A 283 -20.22 4.80 -16.44
CA ASN A 283 -21.34 5.74 -16.35
C ASN A 283 -21.98 6.03 -17.72
N ARG A 284 -21.19 6.12 -18.80
CA ARG A 284 -21.73 6.29 -20.15
C ARG A 284 -22.50 5.05 -20.62
N ILE A 285 -21.97 3.86 -20.38
CA ILE A 285 -22.67 2.59 -20.70
C ILE A 285 -23.97 2.52 -19.90
N LYS A 286 -23.94 2.83 -18.61
CA LYS A 286 -25.13 2.85 -17.73
C LYS A 286 -26.19 3.82 -18.25
N ALA A 287 -25.78 5.02 -18.66
CA ALA A 287 -26.72 6.00 -19.22
C ALA A 287 -27.35 5.53 -20.52
N LYS A 288 -26.61 4.90 -21.44
CA LYS A 288 -27.13 4.34 -22.68
C LYS A 288 -28.14 3.20 -22.46
N LEU A 289 -27.87 2.36 -21.46
CA LEU A 289 -28.69 1.16 -21.20
C LEU A 289 -29.83 1.42 -20.19
N SER A 290 -29.89 2.59 -19.56
CA SER A 290 -30.95 2.95 -18.59
C SER A 290 -32.37 2.97 -19.20
N GLY A 291 -32.48 3.05 -20.52
CA GLY A 291 -33.75 3.02 -21.25
C GLY A 291 -34.30 1.61 -21.51
N ILE A 292 -33.70 0.54 -21.00
CA ILE A 292 -34.15 -0.84 -21.20
C ILE A 292 -34.98 -1.29 -19.99
N PRO A 293 -36.31 -1.20 -20.01
CA PRO A 293 -37.15 -1.49 -18.85
C PRO A 293 -37.35 -2.99 -18.57
N SER A 294 -36.82 -3.86 -19.44
CA SER A 294 -37.02 -5.30 -19.39
C SER A 294 -36.03 -6.07 -18.52
N ALA A 295 -35.02 -5.41 -17.98
CA ALA A 295 -34.02 -6.02 -17.11
C ALA A 295 -33.38 -5.00 -16.18
N ASP A 296 -32.95 -5.46 -15.03
CA ASP A 296 -32.05 -4.72 -14.14
C ASP A 296 -30.60 -5.03 -14.55
N ILE A 297 -29.86 -3.99 -14.94
CA ILE A 297 -28.46 -4.08 -15.38
C ILE A 297 -27.60 -3.32 -14.41
N ASN A 298 -26.90 -4.05 -13.55
CA ASN A 298 -26.02 -3.47 -12.55
C ASN A 298 -24.54 -3.59 -12.98
N PHE A 299 -23.88 -2.43 -13.11
CA PHE A 299 -22.46 -2.34 -13.44
C PHE A 299 -21.63 -2.13 -12.19
N PHE A 300 -20.52 -2.85 -12.07
CA PHE A 300 -19.60 -2.75 -10.95
C PHE A 300 -18.17 -3.08 -11.37
N GLU A 301 -17.22 -2.64 -10.56
CA GLU A 301 -15.82 -3.05 -10.65
C GLU A 301 -15.55 -4.10 -9.55
N LEU A 302 -14.61 -5.00 -9.80
CA LEU A 302 -14.19 -5.94 -8.76
C LEU A 302 -13.49 -5.17 -7.62
N PRO A 303 -13.63 -5.62 -6.39
CA PRO A 303 -12.88 -5.05 -5.29
C PRO A 303 -11.37 -5.23 -5.53
N ALA A 304 -10.56 -4.27 -5.09
CA ALA A 304 -9.10 -4.28 -5.27
C ALA A 304 -8.43 -5.52 -4.66
N ILE A 305 -9.08 -6.17 -3.69
CA ILE A 305 -8.65 -7.45 -3.12
C ILE A 305 -9.68 -8.53 -3.42
N PRO A 306 -9.34 -9.55 -4.22
CA PRO A 306 -10.20 -10.70 -4.45
C PRO A 306 -10.59 -11.39 -3.12
N GLY A 307 -11.88 -11.65 -2.94
CA GLY A 307 -12.41 -12.30 -1.72
C GLY A 307 -12.89 -11.37 -0.61
N LEU A 308 -12.73 -10.05 -0.76
CA LEU A 308 -13.33 -9.03 0.13
C LEU A 308 -14.67 -8.51 -0.42
N GLY A 309 -15.53 -9.39 -0.88
CA GLY A 309 -16.82 -9.09 -1.49
C GLY A 309 -16.86 -9.47 -2.96
N SER A 310 -18.05 -9.42 -3.55
CA SER A 310 -18.29 -9.70 -4.97
C SER A 310 -18.30 -8.42 -5.82
N SER A 311 -18.44 -7.27 -5.18
CA SER A 311 -18.41 -5.93 -5.82
C SER A 311 -17.83 -4.92 -4.85
N GLY A 312 -17.38 -3.77 -5.36
CA GLY A 312 -17.02 -2.63 -4.51
C GLY A 312 -18.27 -2.07 -3.83
N GLY A 313 -18.25 -1.99 -2.51
CA GLY A 313 -19.36 -1.49 -1.70
C GLY A 313 -19.79 -2.46 -0.59
N MET A 314 -20.97 -2.22 -0.02
CA MET A 314 -21.60 -3.11 0.96
C MET A 314 -22.63 -4.01 0.27
N ASP A 315 -22.53 -5.31 0.47
CA ASP A 315 -23.50 -6.31 0.01
C ASP A 315 -24.40 -6.66 1.19
N TYR A 316 -25.68 -6.27 1.12
CA TYR A 316 -26.70 -6.62 2.08
C TYR A 316 -27.59 -7.73 1.54
N ARG A 317 -27.72 -8.81 2.29
CA ARG A 317 -28.70 -9.85 2.01
C ARG A 317 -29.79 -9.83 3.06
N LEU A 318 -30.95 -9.35 2.67
CA LEU A 318 -32.15 -9.40 3.51
C LEU A 318 -32.87 -10.72 3.28
N GLN A 319 -33.08 -11.50 4.34
CA GLN A 319 -33.80 -12.76 4.28
C GLN A 319 -34.95 -12.74 5.32
N SER A 320 -36.16 -13.03 4.87
CA SER A 320 -37.29 -13.27 5.79
C SER A 320 -37.21 -14.70 6.34
N LEU A 321 -37.32 -14.82 7.66
CA LEU A 321 -37.36 -16.13 8.35
C LEU A 321 -38.78 -16.63 8.54
N ASP A 322 -39.77 -15.72 8.61
CA ASP A 322 -41.12 -16.05 9.02
C ASP A 322 -42.21 -15.79 7.95
N SER A 323 -41.86 -15.18 6.83
CA SER A 323 -42.80 -14.83 5.76
C SER A 323 -42.24 -15.07 4.38
N THR A 324 -43.07 -15.65 3.50
CA THR A 324 -42.80 -15.76 2.06
C THR A 324 -43.34 -14.57 1.26
N ASP A 325 -43.92 -13.57 1.96
CA ASP A 325 -44.51 -12.39 1.34
C ASP A 325 -43.43 -11.36 0.97
N ALA A 326 -43.26 -11.14 -0.34
CA ALA A 326 -42.29 -10.20 -0.87
C ALA A 326 -42.56 -8.75 -0.43
N SER A 327 -43.80 -8.37 -0.12
CA SER A 327 -44.15 -7.02 0.31
C SER A 327 -43.55 -6.66 1.70
N VAL A 328 -43.43 -7.66 2.58
CA VAL A 328 -42.81 -7.50 3.91
C VAL A 328 -41.31 -7.27 3.76
N LEU A 329 -40.69 -7.98 2.81
CA LEU A 329 -39.25 -7.85 2.53
C LEU A 329 -38.94 -6.49 1.90
N ASP A 330 -39.78 -6.00 0.99
CA ASP A 330 -39.62 -4.70 0.34
C ASP A 330 -39.79 -3.55 1.35
N ALA A 331 -40.77 -3.62 2.23
CA ALA A 331 -40.97 -2.64 3.32
C ALA A 331 -39.75 -2.59 4.27
N ALA A 332 -39.18 -3.74 4.60
CA ALA A 332 -37.98 -3.84 5.43
C ALA A 332 -36.75 -3.28 4.70
N LEU A 333 -36.62 -3.53 3.38
CA LEU A 333 -35.54 -2.99 2.54
C LEU A 333 -35.58 -1.45 2.47
N GLN A 334 -36.78 -0.89 2.29
CA GLN A 334 -36.96 0.57 2.27
C GLN A 334 -36.61 1.22 3.62
N GLY A 335 -36.82 0.51 4.73
CA GLY A 335 -36.42 0.96 6.06
C GLY A 335 -34.90 0.93 6.31
N VAL A 336 -34.16 0.10 5.59
CA VAL A 336 -32.70 0.01 5.69
C VAL A 336 -32.00 1.04 4.77
N LEU A 337 -32.67 1.46 3.69
CA LEU A 337 -32.13 2.41 2.71
C LEU A 337 -32.36 3.89 3.12
N GLN A 338 -33.15 4.17 4.15
CA GLN A 338 -33.32 5.50 4.77
C GLN A 338 -32.32 5.73 5.90
#